data_db0372978d3b10a9683615e90f540e75
#
_entry.id   db0372978d3b10a9683615e90f540e75
#
_cell.length_a   1.000
_cell.length_b   1.000
_cell.length_c   1.000
_cell.angle_alpha   90.00
_cell.angle_beta   90.00
_cell.angle_gamma   90.00
#
_symmetry.space_group_name_H-M   'P 1'
#
loop_
_entity.id
_entity.type
_entity.pdbx_description
1 polymer ?
#
loop_
_entity_poly.entity_id
_entity_poly.type
_entity_poly.pdbx_seq_one_letter_code
_entity_poly.pdbx_strand_id
1 'polypeptide(L)'
;MIEQMGKELRNAGITGVGSYVPEKVLTNHDLEKIVDTSDEWIRSRTGIEERRVADDDTATSDLAYEAAKVALDDAGLDAEDLDLIIVATITPDMQFPATACLLQDKLNAEGAAAFDLGAGCSGFVYALSAATQFVETGAYDNVLIVGAETLSKIVNWEDRNTCVLFGDGAGAAVVQPVESGGVLSNVLGADGSGGELLQLPAGGSRQPTCLDTVENNLHYIEMEGNSVFKFAVRIMGKAALRALKEADLDREDVDFFIPHQANTRIIDAAAKRLKLDSDDVFVNLNKYGNTSAASIPIALAEAIEAGEINKGDNIVLVGFGAGLTWAASVIKWS
;
A
#
# COMPACT_ATOMS: atom_id res chain seq x y z
N MET A 1 -33.37 -3.02 17.02
CA MET A 1 -32.30 -3.95 16.57
C MET A 1 -32.79 -4.95 15.49
N ILE A 2 -34.05 -4.91 15.08
CA ILE A 2 -34.62 -5.76 14.00
C ILE A 2 -34.91 -4.93 12.72
N GLU A 3 -34.94 -3.59 12.81
CA GLU A 3 -35.17 -2.72 11.64
C GLU A 3 -33.94 -2.48 10.75
N GLN A 4 -32.73 -2.87 11.17
CA GLN A 4 -31.51 -2.75 10.35
C GLN A 4 -31.28 -3.93 9.40
N MET A 5 -32.08 -5.01 9.47
CA MET A 5 -31.93 -6.19 8.60
C MET A 5 -32.52 -6.06 7.20
N GLY A 6 -32.85 -4.85 6.74
CA GLY A 6 -33.45 -4.60 5.43
C GLY A 6 -32.81 -3.44 4.65
N LYS A 7 -31.68 -2.90 5.08
CA LYS A 7 -30.96 -1.92 4.27
C LYS A 7 -30.30 -2.66 3.11
N GLU A 8 -30.68 -2.32 1.90
CA GLU A 8 -30.03 -2.78 0.68
C GLU A 8 -28.58 -2.32 0.70
N LEU A 9 -27.61 -3.22 0.41
CA LEU A 9 -26.20 -2.84 0.34
C LEU A 9 -25.99 -1.86 -0.80
N ARG A 10 -25.14 -0.87 -0.56
CA ARG A 10 -24.76 0.13 -1.56
C ARG A 10 -23.49 -0.32 -2.28
N ASN A 11 -23.24 0.17 -3.48
CA ASN A 11 -21.94 0.03 -4.10
C ASN A 11 -20.98 1.03 -3.44
N ALA A 12 -19.79 0.56 -3.08
CA ALA A 12 -18.68 1.37 -2.58
C ALA A 12 -17.60 1.49 -3.66
N GLY A 13 -17.15 2.68 -3.96
CA GLY A 13 -16.12 2.92 -4.99
C GLY A 13 -15.11 3.97 -4.55
N ILE A 14 -13.97 4.01 -5.24
CA ILE A 14 -12.98 5.06 -5.11
C ILE A 14 -13.46 6.26 -5.93
N THR A 15 -13.56 7.41 -5.30
CA THR A 15 -14.08 8.65 -5.91
C THR A 15 -13.03 9.74 -6.01
N GLY A 16 -11.89 9.57 -5.34
CA GLY A 16 -10.75 10.45 -5.45
C GLY A 16 -9.47 9.73 -5.03
N VAL A 17 -8.37 10.09 -5.66
CA VAL A 17 -7.05 9.53 -5.37
C VAL A 17 -6.01 10.62 -5.23
N GLY A 18 -4.95 10.35 -4.47
CA GLY A 18 -3.84 11.27 -4.33
C GLY A 18 -2.57 10.55 -3.93
N SER A 19 -1.43 11.13 -4.28
CA SER A 19 -0.14 10.60 -3.87
C SER A 19 0.81 11.73 -3.50
N TYR A 20 1.79 11.39 -2.67
CA TYR A 20 2.90 12.27 -2.35
C TYR A 20 4.16 11.45 -2.11
N VAL A 21 5.27 11.90 -2.67
CA VAL A 21 6.58 11.31 -2.47
C VAL A 21 7.58 12.41 -2.10
N PRO A 22 8.57 12.13 -1.24
CA PRO A 22 9.61 13.09 -0.89
C PRO A 22 10.37 13.61 -2.12
N GLU A 23 10.83 14.85 -2.07
CA GLU A 23 11.61 15.45 -3.17
C GLU A 23 13.00 14.84 -3.30
N LYS A 24 13.59 14.40 -2.17
CA LYS A 24 14.95 13.85 -2.14
C LYS A 24 15.01 12.50 -2.84
N VAL A 25 15.75 12.45 -3.93
CA VAL A 25 16.04 11.23 -4.70
C VAL A 25 17.35 10.61 -4.21
N LEU A 26 17.31 9.31 -3.93
CA LEU A 26 18.49 8.49 -3.68
C LEU A 26 18.63 7.48 -4.82
N THR A 27 19.65 7.65 -5.66
CA THR A 27 19.91 6.80 -6.81
C THR A 27 20.69 5.54 -6.42
N ASN A 28 20.71 4.54 -7.32
CA ASN A 28 21.59 3.38 -7.13
C ASN A 28 23.07 3.78 -7.07
N HIS A 29 23.50 4.80 -7.85
CA HIS A 29 24.88 5.31 -7.79
C HIS A 29 25.22 5.99 -6.45
N ASP A 30 24.24 6.50 -5.73
CA ASP A 30 24.48 6.99 -4.38
C ASP A 30 24.65 5.83 -3.39
N LEU A 31 23.90 4.74 -3.57
CA LEU A 31 24.06 3.53 -2.77
C LEU A 31 25.41 2.82 -2.99
N GLU A 32 26.01 2.90 -4.17
CA GLU A 32 27.36 2.40 -4.44
C GLU A 32 28.43 3.06 -3.54
N LYS A 33 28.15 4.25 -3.01
CA LYS A 33 29.04 4.98 -2.08
C LYS A 33 28.86 4.53 -0.63
N ILE A 34 27.77 3.83 -0.32
CA ILE A 34 27.37 3.44 1.04
C ILE A 34 27.66 1.95 1.29
N VAL A 35 27.28 1.08 0.32
CA VAL A 35 27.41 -0.39 0.43
C VAL A 35 28.07 -0.98 -0.81
N ASP A 36 28.59 -2.21 -0.69
CA ASP A 36 29.17 -2.96 -1.81
C ASP A 36 28.08 -3.46 -2.77
N THR A 37 27.70 -2.62 -3.73
CA THR A 37 26.64 -2.87 -4.74
C THR A 37 26.96 -2.17 -6.05
N SER A 38 26.12 -2.34 -7.07
CA SER A 38 26.17 -1.57 -8.33
C SER A 38 24.75 -1.32 -8.87
N ASP A 39 24.60 -0.24 -9.66
CA ASP A 39 23.36 0.05 -10.38
C ASP A 39 22.89 -1.15 -11.21
N GLU A 40 23.81 -1.77 -11.98
CA GLU A 40 23.52 -2.96 -12.79
C GLU A 40 23.00 -4.13 -11.91
N TRP A 41 23.62 -4.35 -10.74
CA TRP A 41 23.20 -5.42 -9.84
C TRP A 41 21.80 -5.17 -9.26
N ILE A 42 21.50 -3.94 -8.83
CA ILE A 42 20.20 -3.57 -8.27
C ILE A 42 19.11 -3.67 -9.35
N ARG A 43 19.33 -3.04 -10.51
CA ARG A 43 18.36 -3.03 -11.62
C ARG A 43 18.04 -4.42 -12.14
N SER A 44 19.07 -5.24 -12.38
CA SER A 44 18.86 -6.60 -12.90
C SER A 44 18.10 -7.52 -11.93
N ARG A 45 18.15 -7.24 -10.64
CA ARG A 45 17.51 -8.08 -9.61
C ARG A 45 16.16 -7.58 -9.16
N THR A 46 15.94 -6.27 -9.21
CA THR A 46 14.75 -5.63 -8.64
C THR A 46 13.97 -4.80 -9.64
N GLY A 47 14.62 -4.22 -10.63
CA GLY A 47 14.08 -3.19 -11.52
C GLY A 47 14.16 -1.78 -10.95
N ILE A 48 14.67 -1.58 -9.73
CA ILE A 48 14.73 -0.27 -9.05
C ILE A 48 15.94 0.52 -9.57
N GLU A 49 15.72 1.78 -9.91
CA GLU A 49 16.76 2.73 -10.34
C GLU A 49 17.02 3.79 -9.28
N GLU A 50 15.97 4.26 -8.64
CA GLU A 50 16.01 5.27 -7.58
C GLU A 50 14.89 5.05 -6.57
N ARG A 51 14.95 5.72 -5.46
CA ARG A 51 13.90 5.78 -4.44
C ARG A 51 13.83 7.18 -3.86
N ARG A 52 12.70 7.46 -3.21
CA ARG A 52 12.48 8.70 -2.47
C ARG A 52 12.77 8.47 -1.00
N VAL A 53 13.35 9.46 -0.36
CA VAL A 53 13.75 9.40 1.06
C VAL A 53 13.28 10.67 1.75
N ALA A 54 12.48 10.49 2.81
CA ALA A 54 12.00 11.59 3.63
C ALA A 54 13.16 12.25 4.41
N ASP A 55 13.05 13.55 4.63
CA ASP A 55 13.98 14.26 5.49
C ASP A 55 13.84 13.81 6.95
N ASP A 56 14.84 14.11 7.76
CA ASP A 56 14.93 13.65 9.14
C ASP A 56 13.71 14.10 9.99
N ASP A 57 13.19 15.29 9.73
CA ASP A 57 12.06 15.89 10.45
C ASP A 57 10.68 15.47 9.87
N THR A 58 10.65 14.77 8.75
CA THR A 58 9.39 14.35 8.10
C THR A 58 8.92 13.00 8.67
N ALA A 59 7.72 12.95 9.22
CA ALA A 59 7.11 11.74 9.74
C ALA A 59 6.12 11.12 8.71
N THR A 60 5.64 9.91 8.98
CA THR A 60 4.67 9.22 8.13
C THR A 60 3.35 10.00 8.00
N SER A 61 2.90 10.64 9.10
CA SER A 61 1.70 11.49 9.06
C SER A 61 1.85 12.73 8.19
N ASP A 62 3.08 13.23 7.97
CA ASP A 62 3.32 14.37 7.08
C ASP A 62 3.14 13.97 5.62
N LEU A 63 3.71 12.82 5.22
CA LEU A 63 3.51 12.26 3.87
C LEU A 63 2.04 11.92 3.63
N ALA A 64 1.39 11.30 4.62
CA ALA A 64 -0.03 10.96 4.58
C ALA A 64 -0.91 12.20 4.38
N TYR A 65 -0.59 13.31 5.06
CA TYR A 65 -1.30 14.58 4.94
C TYR A 65 -1.26 15.15 3.51
N GLU A 66 -0.07 15.16 2.89
CA GLU A 66 0.05 15.68 1.53
C GLU A 66 -0.73 14.82 0.52
N ALA A 67 -0.64 13.49 0.61
CA ALA A 67 -1.41 12.59 -0.25
C ALA A 67 -2.93 12.71 -0.02
N ALA A 68 -3.35 12.82 1.25
CA ALA A 68 -4.76 12.97 1.61
C ALA A 68 -5.40 14.24 1.04
N LYS A 69 -4.69 15.37 1.07
CA LYS A 69 -5.18 16.63 0.47
C LYS A 69 -5.48 16.47 -1.01
N VAL A 70 -4.58 15.82 -1.75
CA VAL A 70 -4.77 15.59 -3.18
C VAL A 70 -5.97 14.68 -3.42
N ALA A 71 -6.13 13.61 -2.62
CA ALA A 71 -7.26 12.69 -2.76
C ALA A 71 -8.61 13.34 -2.42
N LEU A 72 -8.65 14.24 -1.43
CA LEU A 72 -9.84 15.00 -1.06
C LEU A 72 -10.21 16.02 -2.15
N ASP A 73 -9.23 16.73 -2.69
CA ASP A 73 -9.44 17.69 -3.79
C ASP A 73 -9.96 16.98 -5.05
N ASP A 74 -9.40 15.82 -5.40
CA ASP A 74 -9.86 14.99 -6.52
C ASP A 74 -11.29 14.45 -6.31
N ALA A 75 -11.65 14.08 -5.08
CA ALA A 75 -13.01 13.68 -4.73
C ALA A 75 -14.00 14.85 -4.65
N GLY A 76 -13.53 16.11 -4.62
CA GLY A 76 -14.35 17.29 -4.36
C GLY A 76 -14.96 17.25 -2.95
N LEU A 77 -14.25 16.73 -1.95
CA LEU A 77 -14.72 16.53 -0.59
C LEU A 77 -13.94 17.40 0.39
N ASP A 78 -14.63 18.12 1.25
CA ASP A 78 -14.00 18.83 2.35
C ASP A 78 -13.62 17.84 3.47
N ALA A 79 -12.49 18.09 4.15
CA ALA A 79 -12.03 17.21 5.23
C ALA A 79 -12.99 17.11 6.41
N GLU A 80 -13.81 18.15 6.63
CA GLU A 80 -14.86 18.20 7.67
C GLU A 80 -15.99 17.19 7.41
N ASP A 81 -16.17 16.75 6.15
CA ASP A 81 -17.21 15.78 5.76
C ASP A 81 -16.76 14.32 5.90
N LEU A 82 -15.50 14.08 6.29
CA LEU A 82 -15.00 12.73 6.53
C LEU A 82 -15.65 12.09 7.77
N ASP A 83 -16.10 10.84 7.61
CA ASP A 83 -16.62 10.01 8.70
C ASP A 83 -15.53 9.14 9.32
N LEU A 84 -14.56 8.69 8.51
CA LEU A 84 -13.53 7.75 8.95
C LEU A 84 -12.23 7.95 8.18
N ILE A 85 -11.09 7.84 8.91
CA ILE A 85 -9.74 7.82 8.36
C ILE A 85 -9.06 6.49 8.75
N ILE A 86 -8.56 5.75 7.77
CA ILE A 86 -7.78 4.51 7.99
C ILE A 86 -6.38 4.72 7.40
N VAL A 87 -5.35 4.65 8.22
CA VAL A 87 -3.96 4.68 7.74
C VAL A 87 -3.35 3.28 7.79
N ALA A 88 -2.99 2.75 6.64
CA ALA A 88 -2.23 1.51 6.52
C ALA A 88 -0.73 1.82 6.56
N THR A 89 -0.07 1.45 7.65
CA THR A 89 1.36 1.71 7.85
C THR A 89 2.02 0.67 8.76
N ILE A 90 3.32 0.44 8.56
CA ILE A 90 4.21 -0.29 9.48
C ILE A 90 5.30 0.62 10.05
N THR A 91 5.30 1.89 9.66
CA THR A 91 6.20 2.95 10.14
C THR A 91 5.41 4.10 10.73
N PRO A 92 4.55 3.84 11.76
CA PRO A 92 3.77 4.89 12.37
C PRO A 92 4.70 5.93 13.00
N ASP A 93 4.24 7.17 13.16
CA ASP A 93 4.98 8.23 13.83
C ASP A 93 5.48 7.79 15.22
N MET A 94 4.65 7.02 15.91
CA MET A 94 4.92 6.43 17.23
C MET A 94 3.94 5.26 17.48
N GLN A 95 4.18 4.48 18.55
CA GLN A 95 3.31 3.34 18.91
C GLN A 95 1.87 3.76 19.24
N PHE A 96 1.69 4.93 19.84
CA PHE A 96 0.42 5.63 20.08
C PHE A 96 0.70 7.11 20.37
N PRO A 97 -0.18 8.04 19.98
CA PRO A 97 -1.43 7.82 19.28
C PRO A 97 -1.24 7.22 17.88
N ALA A 98 -2.32 6.73 17.28
CA ALA A 98 -2.32 6.25 15.90
C ALA A 98 -1.94 7.37 14.93
N THR A 99 -1.21 7.06 13.86
CA THR A 99 -0.86 7.98 12.77
C THR A 99 -2.13 8.57 12.13
N ALA A 100 -3.20 7.78 12.03
CA ALA A 100 -4.50 8.25 11.56
C ALA A 100 -5.11 9.35 12.44
N CYS A 101 -4.88 9.32 13.77
CA CYS A 101 -5.32 10.41 14.66
C CYS A 101 -4.52 11.70 14.44
N LEU A 102 -3.22 11.58 14.17
CA LEU A 102 -2.38 12.74 13.84
C LEU A 102 -2.78 13.33 12.48
N LEU A 103 -3.09 12.47 11.52
CA LEU A 103 -3.60 12.89 10.21
C LEU A 103 -4.95 13.58 10.33
N GLN A 104 -5.86 13.06 11.15
CA GLN A 104 -7.18 13.65 11.42
C GLN A 104 -7.07 15.09 11.95
N ASP A 105 -6.15 15.33 12.91
CA ASP A 105 -5.86 16.66 13.46
C ASP A 105 -5.28 17.60 12.40
N LYS A 106 -4.29 17.12 11.62
CA LYS A 106 -3.65 17.90 10.55
C LYS A 106 -4.64 18.33 9.46
N LEU A 107 -5.63 17.49 9.15
CA LEU A 107 -6.70 17.77 8.18
C LEU A 107 -7.82 18.63 8.75
N ASN A 108 -7.86 18.87 10.07
CA ASN A 108 -8.99 19.45 10.80
C ASN A 108 -10.31 18.68 10.58
N ALA A 109 -10.25 17.36 10.43
CA ALA A 109 -11.40 16.49 10.23
C ALA A 109 -12.03 16.10 11.57
N GLU A 110 -12.51 17.07 12.36
CA GLU A 110 -12.93 16.90 13.77
C GLU A 110 -14.01 15.84 13.97
N GLY A 111 -14.86 15.58 12.95
CA GLY A 111 -15.95 14.59 13.00
C GLY A 111 -15.51 13.16 12.71
N ALA A 112 -14.34 12.96 12.10
CA ALA A 112 -13.88 11.66 11.63
C ALA A 112 -13.37 10.77 12.75
N ALA A 113 -13.82 9.50 12.74
CA ALA A 113 -13.13 8.44 13.48
C ALA A 113 -11.78 8.12 12.81
N ALA A 114 -10.78 7.63 13.56
CA ALA A 114 -9.47 7.38 13.01
C ALA A 114 -8.78 6.16 13.66
N PHE A 115 -8.15 5.29 12.85
CA PHE A 115 -7.32 4.19 13.34
C PHE A 115 -6.27 3.75 12.32
N ASP A 116 -5.17 3.19 12.81
CA ASP A 116 -4.15 2.55 11.98
C ASP A 116 -4.45 1.08 11.71
N LEU A 117 -4.03 0.58 10.54
CA LEU A 117 -4.15 -0.80 10.12
C LEU A 117 -2.77 -1.37 9.75
N GLY A 118 -2.36 -2.44 10.41
CA GLY A 118 -1.09 -3.12 10.17
C GLY A 118 -1.27 -4.42 9.37
N ALA A 119 -0.93 -4.43 8.07
CA ALA A 119 -0.90 -5.62 7.22
C ALA A 119 0.27 -5.61 6.23
N GLY A 120 1.40 -4.97 6.62
CA GLY A 120 2.57 -4.83 5.77
C GLY A 120 2.23 -4.21 4.42
N CYS A 121 2.93 -4.64 3.37
CA CYS A 121 2.74 -4.10 2.02
C CYS A 121 1.36 -4.40 1.40
N SER A 122 0.54 -5.27 1.99
CA SER A 122 -0.86 -5.48 1.59
C SER A 122 -1.84 -4.50 2.27
N GLY A 123 -1.33 -3.63 3.15
CA GLY A 123 -2.12 -2.78 4.04
C GLY A 123 -3.15 -1.91 3.34
N PHE A 124 -2.81 -1.29 2.22
CA PHE A 124 -3.76 -0.46 1.47
C PHE A 124 -4.98 -1.25 0.98
N VAL A 125 -4.78 -2.46 0.43
CA VAL A 125 -5.91 -3.29 -0.04
C VAL A 125 -6.73 -3.83 1.14
N TYR A 126 -6.11 -4.08 2.30
CA TYR A 126 -6.82 -4.36 3.55
C TYR A 126 -7.66 -3.17 4.01
N ALA A 127 -7.11 -1.95 3.95
CA ALA A 127 -7.84 -0.72 4.28
C ALA A 127 -9.00 -0.48 3.31
N LEU A 128 -8.79 -0.70 2.00
CA LEU A 128 -9.85 -0.62 1.00
C LEU A 128 -10.97 -1.64 1.29
N SER A 129 -10.63 -2.88 1.63
CA SER A 129 -11.62 -3.89 2.00
C SER A 129 -12.43 -3.48 3.24
N ALA A 130 -11.80 -2.89 4.26
CA ALA A 130 -12.48 -2.41 5.45
C ALA A 130 -13.40 -1.21 5.13
N ALA A 131 -12.89 -0.21 4.39
CA ALA A 131 -13.64 0.97 3.97
C ALA A 131 -14.88 0.57 3.14
N THR A 132 -14.71 -0.37 2.20
CA THR A 132 -15.81 -0.91 1.40
C THR A 132 -16.96 -1.40 2.30
N GLN A 133 -16.66 -2.17 3.35
CA GLN A 133 -17.69 -2.68 4.25
C GLN A 133 -18.40 -1.58 5.06
N PHE A 134 -17.68 -0.54 5.48
CA PHE A 134 -18.31 0.60 6.15
C PHE A 134 -19.26 1.37 5.22
N VAL A 135 -18.86 1.57 3.96
CA VAL A 135 -19.67 2.28 2.98
C VAL A 135 -20.86 1.43 2.50
N GLU A 136 -20.65 0.15 2.16
CA GLU A 136 -21.70 -0.77 1.70
C GLU A 136 -22.81 -0.93 2.73
N THR A 137 -22.47 -1.05 4.01
CA THR A 137 -23.43 -1.21 5.10
C THR A 137 -24.12 0.09 5.48
N GLY A 138 -23.64 1.23 4.97
CA GLY A 138 -24.16 2.57 5.33
C GLY A 138 -23.82 2.96 6.76
N ALA A 139 -22.74 2.41 7.32
CA ALA A 139 -22.21 2.86 8.61
C ALA A 139 -21.51 4.21 8.47
N TYR A 140 -20.80 4.41 7.35
CA TYR A 140 -20.16 5.66 6.96
C TYR A 140 -20.35 5.90 5.47
N ASP A 141 -20.27 7.16 5.04
CA ASP A 141 -20.41 7.59 3.66
C ASP A 141 -19.08 8.04 3.06
N ASN A 142 -18.22 8.70 3.83
CA ASN A 142 -16.99 9.31 3.39
C ASN A 142 -15.81 8.72 4.15
N VAL A 143 -15.09 7.78 3.55
CA VAL A 143 -13.95 7.09 4.18
C VAL A 143 -12.66 7.42 3.44
N LEU A 144 -11.70 8.04 4.13
CA LEU A 144 -10.35 8.24 3.63
C LEU A 144 -9.47 7.05 4.02
N ILE A 145 -8.84 6.42 3.04
CA ILE A 145 -7.84 5.39 3.27
C ILE A 145 -6.48 5.88 2.77
N VAL A 146 -5.43 5.65 3.54
CA VAL A 146 -4.07 6.07 3.21
C VAL A 146 -3.10 4.92 3.42
N GLY A 147 -2.25 4.66 2.44
CA GLY A 147 -1.04 3.87 2.63
C GLY A 147 0.15 4.82 2.72
N ALA A 148 0.88 4.83 3.84
CA ALA A 148 1.97 5.77 4.04
C ALA A 148 3.14 5.12 4.79
N GLU A 149 4.36 5.40 4.34
CA GLU A 149 5.56 4.79 4.92
C GLU A 149 6.78 5.72 4.88
N THR A 150 7.58 5.66 5.95
CA THR A 150 8.94 6.20 6.04
C THR A 150 9.93 5.06 6.31
N LEU A 151 10.03 4.12 5.36
CA LEU A 151 10.84 2.91 5.50
C LEU A 151 12.34 3.21 5.62
N SER A 152 12.79 4.33 5.05
CA SER A 152 14.17 4.79 5.15
C SER A 152 14.66 4.95 6.60
N LYS A 153 13.71 5.13 7.54
CA LYS A 153 13.99 5.31 8.98
C LYS A 153 14.19 3.99 9.73
N ILE A 154 13.77 2.87 9.13
CA ILE A 154 13.90 1.54 9.74
C ILE A 154 14.75 0.57 8.88
N VAL A 155 15.40 1.07 7.85
CA VAL A 155 16.35 0.31 7.02
C VAL A 155 17.76 0.46 7.60
N ASN A 156 18.48 -0.66 7.71
CA ASN A 156 19.91 -0.63 7.96
C ASN A 156 20.67 -0.28 6.67
N TRP A 157 21.21 0.93 6.59
CA TRP A 157 21.93 1.42 5.41
C TRP A 157 23.28 0.70 5.18
N GLU A 158 23.73 -0.15 6.11
CA GLU A 158 24.91 -1.00 5.96
C GLU A 158 24.55 -2.41 5.46
N ASP A 159 23.25 -2.78 5.45
CA ASP A 159 22.78 -4.04 4.88
C ASP A 159 22.28 -3.86 3.44
N ARG A 160 23.11 -4.25 2.47
CA ARG A 160 22.77 -4.15 1.05
C ARG A 160 21.57 -5.01 0.62
N ASN A 161 21.13 -6.00 1.42
CA ASN A 161 20.00 -6.84 1.06
C ASN A 161 18.67 -6.12 1.24
N THR A 162 18.64 -5.13 2.11
CA THR A 162 17.44 -4.35 2.45
C THR A 162 17.52 -2.91 1.97
N CYS A 163 18.65 -2.21 2.14
CA CYS A 163 18.77 -0.78 1.83
C CYS A 163 18.56 -0.43 0.35
N VAL A 164 18.79 -1.39 -0.56
CA VAL A 164 18.61 -1.19 -2.01
C VAL A 164 17.14 -1.27 -2.45
N LEU A 165 16.22 -1.67 -1.58
CA LEU A 165 14.85 -1.99 -1.96
C LEU A 165 13.85 -0.86 -1.63
N PHE A 166 13.93 -0.32 -0.43
CA PHE A 166 12.84 0.45 0.16
C PHE A 166 12.96 1.95 -0.14
N GLY A 167 11.79 2.58 -0.25
CA GLY A 167 11.64 4.03 -0.37
C GLY A 167 10.44 4.52 0.46
N ASP A 168 10.29 5.83 0.55
CA ASP A 168 9.27 6.53 1.32
C ASP A 168 8.21 7.13 0.40
N GLY A 169 6.98 7.23 0.90
CA GLY A 169 5.89 7.86 0.20
C GLY A 169 4.54 7.60 0.83
N ALA A 170 3.52 8.25 0.32
CA ALA A 170 2.14 8.04 0.68
C ALA A 170 1.24 8.07 -0.55
N GLY A 171 0.18 7.27 -0.51
CA GLY A 171 -0.91 7.36 -1.44
C GLY A 171 -2.24 7.21 -0.71
N ALA A 172 -3.26 7.92 -1.16
CA ALA A 172 -4.56 8.01 -0.52
C ALA A 172 -5.69 7.77 -1.51
N ALA A 173 -6.83 7.30 -1.00
CA ALA A 173 -8.06 7.23 -1.76
C ALA A 173 -9.26 7.57 -0.87
N VAL A 174 -10.24 8.25 -1.45
CA VAL A 174 -11.56 8.48 -0.85
C VAL A 174 -12.50 7.38 -1.34
N VAL A 175 -13.16 6.70 -0.40
CA VAL A 175 -14.15 5.64 -0.69
C VAL A 175 -15.53 6.13 -0.29
N GLN A 176 -16.45 6.15 -1.26
CA GLN A 176 -17.82 6.67 -1.09
C GLN A 176 -18.83 5.73 -1.77
N PRO A 177 -20.15 5.92 -1.49
CA PRO A 177 -21.20 5.29 -2.28
C PRO A 177 -21.13 5.73 -3.74
N VAL A 178 -21.23 4.79 -4.67
CA VAL A 178 -21.27 5.05 -6.13
C VAL A 178 -22.54 4.47 -6.75
N GLU A 179 -23.04 5.10 -7.83
CA GLU A 179 -24.26 4.65 -8.51
C GLU A 179 -24.02 3.33 -9.29
N SER A 180 -22.82 3.15 -9.83
CA SER A 180 -22.47 1.99 -10.63
C SER A 180 -20.98 1.68 -10.55
N GLY A 181 -20.57 0.43 -10.73
CA GLY A 181 -19.18 0.02 -10.54
C GLY A 181 -18.82 -0.09 -9.07
N GLY A 182 -17.61 0.34 -8.71
CA GLY A 182 -17.05 0.26 -7.37
C GLY A 182 -16.26 -1.03 -7.13
N VAL A 183 -16.05 -1.37 -5.88
CA VAL A 183 -15.29 -2.56 -5.45
C VAL A 183 -16.17 -3.79 -5.62
N LEU A 184 -15.81 -4.68 -6.55
CA LEU A 184 -16.57 -5.87 -6.90
C LEU A 184 -16.24 -7.07 -5.99
N SER A 185 -14.99 -7.17 -5.56
CA SER A 185 -14.55 -8.25 -4.67
C SER A 185 -13.33 -7.86 -3.86
N ASN A 186 -13.20 -8.50 -2.69
CA ASN A 186 -12.03 -8.38 -1.82
C ASN A 186 -11.61 -9.76 -1.31
N VAL A 187 -10.34 -10.10 -1.48
CA VAL A 187 -9.73 -11.33 -0.97
C VAL A 187 -8.60 -10.98 -0.04
N LEU A 188 -8.73 -11.33 1.22
CA LEU A 188 -7.71 -11.16 2.24
C LEU A 188 -7.17 -12.52 2.69
N GLY A 189 -5.94 -12.57 3.17
CA GLY A 189 -5.38 -13.76 3.76
C GLY A 189 -4.06 -13.52 4.49
N ALA A 190 -3.74 -14.43 5.40
CA ALA A 190 -2.52 -14.39 6.20
C ALA A 190 -1.96 -15.80 6.43
N ASP A 191 -0.64 -15.87 6.63
CA ASP A 191 0.09 -17.06 7.06
C ASP A 191 1.13 -16.64 8.11
N GLY A 192 0.73 -16.70 9.39
CA GLY A 192 1.59 -16.30 10.51
C GLY A 192 2.81 -17.20 10.71
N SER A 193 2.87 -18.38 10.08
CA SER A 193 4.06 -19.24 10.16
C SER A 193 5.29 -18.65 9.46
N GLY A 194 5.09 -17.66 8.58
CA GLY A 194 6.15 -16.93 7.89
C GLY A 194 6.55 -15.61 8.54
N GLY A 195 6.13 -15.32 9.77
CA GLY A 195 6.35 -14.02 10.42
C GLY A 195 7.82 -13.61 10.51
N GLU A 196 8.72 -14.58 10.77
CA GLU A 196 10.16 -14.33 10.90
C GLU A 196 10.87 -14.06 9.55
N LEU A 197 10.19 -14.28 8.42
CA LEU A 197 10.79 -14.07 7.09
C LEU A 197 10.94 -12.59 6.71
N LEU A 198 10.13 -11.73 7.30
CA LEU A 198 10.17 -10.27 7.12
C LEU A 198 9.60 -9.62 8.38
N GLN A 199 10.46 -9.01 9.18
CA GLN A 199 10.12 -8.48 10.50
C GLN A 199 10.95 -7.26 10.89
N LEU A 200 10.49 -6.56 11.91
CA LEU A 200 11.26 -5.61 12.73
C LEU A 200 11.35 -6.22 14.13
N PRO A 201 12.48 -6.82 14.53
CA PRO A 201 12.56 -7.67 15.72
C PRO A 201 12.27 -6.96 17.05
N ALA A 202 12.76 -5.72 17.20
CA ALA A 202 12.63 -4.95 18.45
C ALA A 202 11.69 -3.74 18.31
N GLY A 203 11.33 -3.14 19.44
CA GLY A 203 10.43 -2.00 19.53
C GLY A 203 8.99 -2.36 19.89
N GLY A 204 8.65 -3.66 19.85
CA GLY A 204 7.35 -4.18 20.27
C GLY A 204 7.36 -4.76 21.68
N SER A 205 6.20 -5.29 22.12
CA SER A 205 6.03 -5.84 23.47
C SER A 205 6.83 -7.11 23.74
N ARG A 206 7.17 -7.87 22.70
CA ARG A 206 8.00 -9.10 22.85
C ARG A 206 9.44 -8.76 23.15
N GLN A 207 9.96 -7.70 22.52
CA GLN A 207 11.34 -7.23 22.66
C GLN A 207 11.35 -5.69 22.67
N PRO A 208 11.08 -5.06 23.84
CA PRO A 208 11.10 -3.61 23.96
C PRO A 208 12.48 -3.03 23.66
N THR A 209 12.50 -1.80 23.16
CA THR A 209 13.74 -1.09 22.86
C THR A 209 14.60 -0.92 24.12
N CYS A 210 15.86 -1.32 24.05
CA CYS A 210 16.88 -1.11 25.08
C CYS A 210 18.27 -1.01 24.42
N LEU A 211 19.32 -0.75 25.20
CA LEU A 211 20.68 -0.62 24.65
C LEU A 211 21.11 -1.86 23.87
N ASP A 212 20.83 -3.07 24.41
CA ASP A 212 21.17 -4.33 23.76
C ASP A 212 20.49 -4.47 22.39
N THR A 213 19.20 -4.13 22.27
CA THR A 213 18.49 -4.20 20.98
C THR A 213 19.01 -3.20 19.95
N VAL A 214 19.47 -2.02 20.40
CA VAL A 214 20.06 -1.00 19.51
C VAL A 214 21.47 -1.41 19.08
N GLU A 215 22.31 -1.88 19.99
CA GLU A 215 23.66 -2.36 19.70
C GLU A 215 23.68 -3.57 18.77
N ASN A 216 22.63 -4.40 18.79
CA ASN A 216 22.46 -5.56 17.89
C ASN A 216 21.64 -5.24 16.63
N ASN A 217 21.36 -3.96 16.34
CA ASN A 217 20.64 -3.52 15.13
C ASN A 217 19.21 -4.10 14.96
N LEU A 218 18.56 -4.56 16.05
CA LEU A 218 17.25 -5.21 16.02
C LEU A 218 16.08 -4.23 15.77
N HIS A 219 16.36 -2.95 15.71
CA HIS A 219 15.43 -1.88 15.35
C HIS A 219 15.39 -1.59 13.84
N TYR A 220 16.04 -2.44 13.03
CA TYR A 220 16.00 -2.40 11.57
C TYR A 220 15.25 -3.61 10.98
N ILE A 221 14.78 -3.46 9.76
CA ILE A 221 14.12 -4.53 9.00
C ILE A 221 15.09 -5.69 8.77
N GLU A 222 14.65 -6.89 9.13
CA GLU A 222 15.28 -8.15 8.75
C GLU A 222 14.43 -8.87 7.70
N MET A 223 15.07 -9.38 6.63
CA MET A 223 14.36 -10.05 5.53
C MET A 223 15.12 -11.27 5.01
N GLU A 224 14.44 -12.40 4.99
CA GLU A 224 14.90 -13.60 4.26
C GLU A 224 14.42 -13.55 2.79
N GLY A 225 15.09 -12.74 1.97
CA GLY A 225 14.63 -12.32 0.65
C GLY A 225 14.24 -13.46 -0.29
N ASN A 226 14.97 -14.60 -0.27
CA ASN A 226 14.65 -15.75 -1.13
C ASN A 226 13.31 -16.41 -0.79
N SER A 227 12.99 -16.54 0.49
CA SER A 227 11.74 -17.15 0.97
C SER A 227 10.57 -16.22 0.72
N VAL A 228 10.73 -14.93 1.02
CA VAL A 228 9.75 -13.87 0.71
C VAL A 228 9.45 -13.83 -0.79
N PHE A 229 10.48 -13.86 -1.66
CA PHE A 229 10.32 -13.88 -3.11
C PHE A 229 9.51 -15.10 -3.61
N LYS A 230 9.85 -16.30 -3.13
CA LYS A 230 9.13 -17.53 -3.51
C LYS A 230 7.66 -17.49 -3.09
N PHE A 231 7.39 -16.95 -1.89
CA PHE A 231 6.03 -16.74 -1.41
C PHE A 231 5.28 -15.77 -2.30
N ALA A 232 5.86 -14.60 -2.57
CA ALA A 232 5.27 -13.54 -3.39
C ALA A 232 4.86 -14.02 -4.79
N VAL A 233 5.78 -14.65 -5.52
CA VAL A 233 5.52 -15.21 -6.86
C VAL A 233 4.36 -16.20 -6.85
N ARG A 234 4.22 -16.99 -5.78
CA ARG A 234 3.14 -17.96 -5.65
C ARG A 234 1.81 -17.30 -5.31
N ILE A 235 1.81 -16.32 -4.39
CA ILE A 235 0.57 -15.84 -3.78
C ILE A 235 -0.12 -14.74 -4.59
N MET A 236 0.62 -13.81 -5.20
CA MET A 236 0.04 -12.67 -5.91
C MET A 236 -0.93 -13.11 -7.02
N GLY A 237 -0.45 -13.88 -7.98
CA GLY A 237 -1.32 -14.36 -9.04
C GLY A 237 -2.43 -15.30 -8.57
N LYS A 238 -2.26 -16.00 -7.42
CA LYS A 238 -3.31 -16.83 -6.83
C LYS A 238 -4.40 -15.98 -6.18
N ALA A 239 -4.03 -14.92 -5.48
CA ALA A 239 -4.96 -13.99 -4.84
C ALA A 239 -5.77 -13.21 -5.91
N ALA A 240 -5.09 -12.70 -6.95
CA ALA A 240 -5.75 -12.01 -8.07
C ALA A 240 -6.79 -12.92 -8.78
N LEU A 241 -6.43 -14.14 -9.12
CA LEU A 241 -7.37 -15.10 -9.74
C LEU A 241 -8.55 -15.45 -8.83
N ARG A 242 -8.34 -15.47 -7.53
CA ARG A 242 -9.42 -15.69 -6.57
C ARG A 242 -10.35 -14.48 -6.51
N ALA A 243 -9.80 -13.25 -6.51
CA ALA A 243 -10.59 -12.03 -6.51
C ALA A 243 -11.44 -11.91 -7.79
N LEU A 244 -10.87 -12.19 -8.96
CA LEU A 244 -11.62 -12.24 -10.22
C LEU A 244 -12.79 -13.23 -10.14
N LYS A 245 -12.53 -14.44 -9.65
CA LYS A 245 -13.59 -15.43 -9.49
C LYS A 245 -14.72 -14.98 -8.53
N GLU A 246 -14.35 -14.27 -7.43
CA GLU A 246 -15.34 -13.74 -6.48
C GLU A 246 -16.12 -12.53 -7.05
N ALA A 247 -15.59 -11.89 -8.11
CA ALA A 247 -16.24 -10.84 -8.89
C ALA A 247 -17.05 -11.38 -10.09
N ASP A 248 -17.12 -12.69 -10.28
CA ASP A 248 -17.69 -13.34 -11.48
C ASP A 248 -17.05 -12.85 -12.80
N LEU A 249 -15.73 -12.57 -12.77
CA LEU A 249 -14.93 -12.16 -13.92
C LEU A 249 -13.87 -13.21 -14.27
N ASP A 250 -13.51 -13.26 -15.55
CA ASP A 250 -12.40 -14.03 -16.08
C ASP A 250 -11.14 -13.12 -16.27
N ARG A 251 -10.02 -13.72 -16.67
CA ARG A 251 -8.74 -12.98 -16.88
C ARG A 251 -8.83 -12.01 -18.05
N GLU A 252 -9.62 -12.38 -19.03
CA GLU A 252 -9.88 -11.64 -20.27
C GLU A 252 -10.71 -10.38 -20.02
N ASP A 253 -11.34 -10.26 -18.84
CA ASP A 253 -12.11 -9.07 -18.43
C ASP A 253 -11.25 -8.04 -17.67
N VAL A 254 -9.96 -8.33 -17.42
CA VAL A 254 -9.04 -7.42 -16.73
C VAL A 254 -8.52 -6.40 -17.72
N ASP A 255 -8.85 -5.14 -17.50
CA ASP A 255 -8.35 -4.01 -18.31
C ASP A 255 -7.03 -3.48 -17.76
N PHE A 256 -6.82 -3.50 -16.43
CA PHE A 256 -5.65 -2.93 -15.81
C PHE A 256 -5.22 -3.66 -14.52
N PHE A 257 -3.92 -3.85 -14.35
CA PHE A 257 -3.34 -4.55 -13.21
C PHE A 257 -2.35 -3.67 -12.47
N ILE A 258 -2.62 -3.37 -11.21
CA ILE A 258 -1.76 -2.57 -10.33
C ILE A 258 -1.29 -3.45 -9.15
N PRO A 259 -0.17 -4.15 -9.30
CA PRO A 259 0.42 -4.94 -8.22
C PRO A 259 1.21 -4.07 -7.24
N HIS A 260 1.44 -4.59 -6.05
CA HIS A 260 2.44 -4.06 -5.13
C HIS A 260 3.82 -3.97 -5.82
N GLN A 261 4.43 -2.80 -5.74
CA GLN A 261 5.66 -2.43 -6.43
C GLN A 261 6.91 -2.85 -5.62
N ALA A 262 7.15 -4.17 -5.51
CA ALA A 262 8.28 -4.70 -4.74
C ALA A 262 9.48 -5.09 -5.60
N ASN A 263 9.22 -5.68 -6.77
CA ASN A 263 10.25 -6.26 -7.64
C ASN A 263 9.63 -6.61 -9.00
N THR A 264 10.25 -6.18 -10.11
CA THR A 264 9.75 -6.46 -11.48
C THR A 264 9.53 -7.94 -11.73
N ARG A 265 10.44 -8.80 -11.28
CA ARG A 265 10.34 -10.26 -11.49
C ARG A 265 9.12 -10.88 -10.78
N ILE A 266 8.68 -10.30 -9.65
CA ILE A 266 7.46 -10.73 -8.97
C ILE A 266 6.24 -10.24 -9.75
N ILE A 267 6.26 -8.98 -10.22
CA ILE A 267 5.22 -8.39 -11.06
C ILE A 267 5.03 -9.20 -12.33
N ASP A 268 6.11 -9.47 -13.06
CA ASP A 268 6.10 -10.26 -14.29
C ASP A 268 5.53 -11.67 -14.08
N ALA A 269 5.87 -12.31 -12.96
CA ALA A 269 5.35 -13.63 -12.64
C ALA A 269 3.83 -13.61 -12.37
N ALA A 270 3.33 -12.55 -11.74
CA ALA A 270 1.89 -12.37 -11.50
C ALA A 270 1.15 -12.05 -12.79
N ALA A 271 1.64 -11.11 -13.60
CA ALA A 271 1.09 -10.74 -14.90
C ALA A 271 1.02 -11.95 -15.85
N LYS A 272 2.10 -12.71 -15.96
CA LYS A 272 2.13 -13.95 -16.74
C LYS A 272 1.09 -14.98 -16.27
N ARG A 273 0.83 -15.07 -14.97
CA ARG A 273 -0.18 -15.98 -14.43
C ARG A 273 -1.59 -15.54 -14.76
N LEU A 274 -1.83 -14.22 -14.85
CA LEU A 274 -3.06 -13.61 -15.30
C LEU A 274 -3.18 -13.61 -16.85
N LYS A 275 -2.09 -13.89 -17.58
CA LYS A 275 -1.96 -13.80 -19.04
C LYS A 275 -2.17 -12.38 -19.57
N LEU A 276 -1.74 -11.39 -18.81
CA LEU A 276 -1.78 -9.99 -19.19
C LEU A 276 -0.55 -9.63 -20.04
N ASP A 277 -0.73 -8.71 -20.96
CA ASP A 277 0.34 -8.08 -21.71
C ASP A 277 0.99 -6.97 -20.86
N SER A 278 2.19 -6.52 -21.25
CA SER A 278 2.92 -5.48 -20.48
C SER A 278 2.16 -4.16 -20.38
N ASP A 279 1.37 -3.83 -21.37
CA ASP A 279 0.64 -2.57 -21.46
C ASP A 279 -0.57 -2.52 -20.50
N ASP A 280 -1.02 -3.69 -20.02
CA ASP A 280 -2.10 -3.80 -19.04
C ASP A 280 -1.58 -3.78 -17.58
N VAL A 281 -0.25 -3.63 -17.38
CA VAL A 281 0.41 -3.73 -16.07
C VAL A 281 1.14 -2.45 -15.71
N PHE A 282 0.69 -1.76 -14.67
CA PHE A 282 1.36 -0.54 -14.22
C PHE A 282 2.60 -0.84 -13.39
N VAL A 283 3.73 -0.20 -13.74
CA VAL A 283 5.01 -0.37 -13.05
C VAL A 283 5.71 0.97 -12.88
N ASN A 284 5.91 1.40 -11.63
CA ASN A 284 6.64 2.63 -11.28
C ASN A 284 7.74 2.41 -10.21
N LEU A 285 7.99 1.16 -9.86
CA LEU A 285 8.98 0.82 -8.83
C LEU A 285 10.42 1.27 -9.18
N ASN A 286 10.71 1.47 -10.46
CA ASN A 286 12.00 2.00 -10.91
C ASN A 286 12.29 3.40 -10.34
N LYS A 287 11.22 4.22 -10.13
CA LYS A 287 11.29 5.60 -9.61
C LYS A 287 11.22 5.69 -8.08
N TYR A 288 10.50 4.76 -7.45
CA TYR A 288 10.13 4.89 -6.02
C TYR A 288 10.66 3.77 -5.15
N GLY A 289 11.15 2.68 -5.75
CA GLY A 289 11.47 1.47 -5.01
C GLY A 289 10.22 0.83 -4.40
N ASN A 290 10.42 0.07 -3.34
CA ASN A 290 9.35 -0.53 -2.57
C ASN A 290 8.89 0.43 -1.45
N THR A 291 7.77 1.08 -1.62
CA THR A 291 7.13 1.96 -0.63
C THR A 291 6.06 1.24 0.21
N SER A 292 6.15 -0.09 0.35
CA SER A 292 5.25 -0.92 1.16
C SER A 292 3.76 -0.64 0.90
N ALA A 293 2.98 -0.25 1.92
CA ALA A 293 1.54 0.01 1.80
C ALA A 293 1.21 1.20 0.88
N ALA A 294 2.13 2.13 0.68
CA ALA A 294 1.95 3.27 -0.20
C ALA A 294 2.09 2.91 -1.70
N SER A 295 2.69 1.78 -2.04
CA SER A 295 3.08 1.46 -3.43
C SER A 295 1.89 1.33 -4.39
N ILE A 296 0.83 0.65 -3.98
CA ILE A 296 -0.39 0.48 -4.79
C ILE A 296 -1.12 1.81 -5.00
N PRO A 297 -1.42 2.61 -3.96
CA PRO A 297 -2.13 3.87 -4.18
C PRO A 297 -1.30 4.92 -4.91
N ILE A 298 0.03 4.95 -4.78
CA ILE A 298 0.90 5.81 -5.60
C ILE A 298 0.82 5.37 -7.08
N ALA A 299 0.89 4.07 -7.35
CA ALA A 299 0.76 3.54 -8.69
C ALA A 299 -0.63 3.82 -9.30
N LEU A 300 -1.69 3.68 -8.52
CA LEU A 300 -3.06 4.00 -8.94
C LEU A 300 -3.21 5.48 -9.29
N ALA A 301 -2.71 6.38 -8.43
CA ALA A 301 -2.76 7.82 -8.68
C ALA A 301 -1.99 8.21 -9.96
N GLU A 302 -0.78 7.69 -10.17
CA GLU A 302 0.00 7.96 -11.40
C GLU A 302 -0.68 7.40 -12.65
N ALA A 303 -1.28 6.20 -12.59
CA ALA A 303 -1.98 5.61 -13.73
C ALA A 303 -3.21 6.44 -14.14
N ILE A 304 -3.94 6.99 -13.17
CA ILE A 304 -5.07 7.88 -13.42
C ILE A 304 -4.59 9.22 -14.00
N GLU A 305 -3.57 9.83 -13.41
CA GLU A 305 -2.98 11.09 -13.92
C GLU A 305 -2.45 10.94 -15.36
N ALA A 306 -1.88 9.78 -15.69
CA ALA A 306 -1.44 9.44 -17.04
C ALA A 306 -2.59 9.20 -18.04
N GLY A 307 -3.84 9.09 -17.56
CA GLY A 307 -5.00 8.79 -18.39
C GLY A 307 -5.04 7.34 -18.89
N GLU A 308 -4.38 6.41 -18.20
CA GLU A 308 -4.34 4.99 -18.55
C GLU A 308 -5.58 4.23 -18.07
N ILE A 309 -6.27 4.78 -17.07
CA ILE A 309 -7.50 4.19 -16.50
C ILE A 309 -8.71 4.96 -16.96
N ASN A 310 -9.70 4.24 -17.49
CA ASN A 310 -10.93 4.82 -18.00
C ASN A 310 -12.14 4.35 -17.19
N LYS A 311 -13.21 5.15 -17.23
CA LYS A 311 -14.47 4.75 -16.63
C LYS A 311 -14.99 3.44 -17.24
N GLY A 312 -15.30 2.49 -16.36
CA GLY A 312 -15.78 1.16 -16.73
C GLY A 312 -14.70 0.07 -16.76
N ASP A 313 -13.40 0.43 -16.67
CA ASP A 313 -12.30 -0.52 -16.62
C ASP A 313 -12.37 -1.38 -15.36
N ASN A 314 -12.05 -2.66 -15.52
CA ASN A 314 -11.88 -3.61 -14.41
C ASN A 314 -10.42 -3.63 -13.98
N ILE A 315 -10.16 -3.07 -12.81
CA ILE A 315 -8.82 -2.93 -12.25
C ILE A 315 -8.60 -4.02 -11.19
N VAL A 316 -7.47 -4.70 -11.25
CA VAL A 316 -7.05 -5.65 -10.22
C VAL A 316 -5.90 -5.06 -9.40
N LEU A 317 -6.16 -4.83 -8.11
CA LEU A 317 -5.12 -4.48 -7.13
C LEU A 317 -4.68 -5.75 -6.40
N VAL A 318 -3.36 -5.96 -6.24
CA VAL A 318 -2.87 -7.10 -5.47
C VAL A 318 -1.61 -6.77 -4.70
N GLY A 319 -1.59 -7.11 -3.41
CA GLY A 319 -0.44 -6.93 -2.53
C GLY A 319 -0.10 -8.18 -1.72
N PHE A 320 1.12 -8.23 -1.27
CA PHE A 320 1.61 -9.19 -0.27
C PHE A 320 2.62 -8.48 0.64
N GLY A 321 2.81 -8.96 1.84
CA GLY A 321 3.72 -8.32 2.77
C GLY A 321 4.05 -9.16 4.01
N ALA A 322 4.72 -8.49 4.94
CA ALA A 322 5.03 -9.04 6.26
C ALA A 322 3.79 -9.59 6.96
N GLY A 323 4.02 -10.68 7.73
CA GLY A 323 2.96 -11.34 8.44
C GLY A 323 3.03 -12.87 8.33
N LEU A 324 3.11 -13.57 7.22
CA LEU A 324 2.91 -13.04 5.86
C LEU A 324 1.44 -12.71 5.64
N THR A 325 1.18 -11.67 4.88
CA THR A 325 -0.17 -11.27 4.49
C THR A 325 -0.29 -11.14 2.96
N TRP A 326 -1.51 -11.23 2.44
CA TRP A 326 -1.81 -10.92 1.04
C TRP A 326 -3.23 -10.39 0.90
N ALA A 327 -3.44 -9.58 -0.11
CA ALA A 327 -4.76 -9.10 -0.46
C ALA A 327 -4.88 -8.91 -1.96
N ALA A 328 -6.10 -9.04 -2.49
CA ALA A 328 -6.45 -8.64 -3.83
C ALA A 328 -7.84 -8.03 -3.84
N SER A 329 -8.04 -7.01 -4.66
CA SER A 329 -9.34 -6.38 -4.89
C SER A 329 -9.57 -6.24 -6.38
N VAL A 330 -10.81 -6.42 -6.81
CA VAL A 330 -11.28 -6.11 -8.16
C VAL A 330 -12.18 -4.91 -8.07
N ILE A 331 -11.88 -3.89 -8.85
CA ILE A 331 -12.62 -2.63 -8.88
C ILE A 331 -13.10 -2.41 -10.30
N LYS A 332 -14.38 -2.08 -10.47
CA LYS A 332 -14.89 -1.49 -11.70
C LYS A 332 -14.84 0.02 -11.54
N TRP A 333 -13.98 0.68 -12.31
CA TRP A 333 -13.77 2.12 -12.18
C TRP A 333 -15.03 2.90 -12.54
N SER A 334 -15.49 3.81 -11.65
CA SER A 334 -16.81 4.46 -11.72
C SER A 334 -16.78 5.88 -12.28
#